data_238d985b3b522463927657898bca725a
#
_entry.id   238d985b3b522463927657898bca725a
#
_cell.length_a   1.000
_cell.length_b   1.000
_cell.length_c   1.000
_cell.angle_alpha   90.00
_cell.angle_beta   90.00
_cell.angle_gamma   90.00
#
_symmetry.space_group_name_H-M   'P 1'
#
loop_
_entity.id
_entity.type
_entity.pdbx_description
1 polymer ?
#
loop_
_entity_poly.entity_id
_entity_poly.type
_entity_poly.pdbx_seq_one_letter_code
_entity_poly.pdbx_strand_id
1 'polypeptide(L)'
;MSGNGGERRDRDVDVLDLLVALNEGKRLILWGTLAICVLAALLSFLLPNEYMAAVQLLPPKEERQGFGFSDLLSALPIPSLRLGEKGTPADIFIATLKSRGVRRQMVEDFDLMNRYGVELESDAMEVLGEKTTVETSEEGTIVLEVLDTDPQRAAAMANHYIALLDSTNKRISQGTAAERLRFIRHLLTQEDDKLETVMTDLQQFQAEHNAIAIEDQARAVIVTAAKMQTEAMELDMARKSLLASGLDEDHDKVKQLEQEFNIRQQALIFLRDGAEGEQIISDPASEPYRLELQENLFLPLRKIPKVAQEYAQLEKDVLVQKALMQLLLQQEAESLIESSNTTSTVQVLDPATPPELRARPRRFLIVFVAGVLSLFASISYVLGRIYVRALYERWQTGHVG
;
A
#
# COMPACT_ATOMS: atom_id res chain seq x y z
N MET A 1 -51.50 76.88 15.97
CA MET A 1 -50.02 76.83 16.11
C MET A 1 -49.52 75.59 15.41
N SER A 2 -48.99 75.84 14.27
CA SER A 2 -48.61 74.88 13.31
C SER A 2 -47.17 74.41 13.60
N GLY A 3 -46.95 73.11 13.80
CA GLY A 3 -45.63 72.47 13.94
C GLY A 3 -45.34 71.63 12.69
N ASN A 4 -44.59 72.21 11.81
CA ASN A 4 -44.14 71.57 10.57
C ASN A 4 -42.94 70.65 10.86
N GLY A 5 -43.23 69.34 10.94
CA GLY A 5 -42.20 68.29 11.04
C GLY A 5 -41.62 67.97 9.68
N GLY A 6 -40.45 68.53 9.42
CA GLY A 6 -39.68 68.17 8.25
C GLY A 6 -39.27 66.71 8.26
N GLU A 7 -39.94 65.87 7.52
CA GLU A 7 -39.47 64.53 7.17
C GLU A 7 -38.09 64.59 6.43
N ARG A 8 -37.06 64.28 7.13
CA ARG A 8 -35.77 63.89 6.46
C ARG A 8 -36.06 62.61 5.69
N ARG A 9 -36.37 62.72 4.42
CA ARG A 9 -36.28 61.61 3.49
C ARG A 9 -34.82 61.16 3.45
N ASP A 10 -34.50 60.17 4.24
CA ASP A 10 -33.37 59.30 3.91
C ASP A 10 -33.65 58.78 2.50
N ARG A 11 -32.91 59.26 1.52
CA ARG A 11 -32.89 58.61 0.20
C ARG A 11 -32.19 57.29 0.39
N ASP A 12 -32.96 56.25 0.67
CA ASP A 12 -32.54 54.90 0.40
C ASP A 12 -32.05 54.86 -1.05
N VAL A 13 -30.86 54.25 -1.24
CA VAL A 13 -30.31 54.09 -2.57
C VAL A 13 -31.25 53.20 -3.36
N ASP A 14 -32.08 53.82 -4.18
CA ASP A 14 -33.12 53.12 -4.94
C ASP A 14 -32.46 52.19 -5.95
N VAL A 15 -32.94 50.96 -6.10
CA VAL A 15 -32.42 49.99 -7.09
C VAL A 15 -32.40 50.62 -8.50
N LEU A 16 -33.31 51.58 -8.77
CA LEU A 16 -33.35 52.36 -10.00
C LEU A 16 -32.14 53.27 -10.16
N ASP A 17 -31.63 53.93 -9.12
CA ASP A 17 -30.44 54.76 -9.16
C ASP A 17 -29.17 53.91 -9.45
N LEU A 18 -29.13 52.71 -8.92
CA LEU A 18 -28.08 51.69 -9.22
C LEU A 18 -28.10 51.29 -10.71
N LEU A 19 -29.27 51.04 -11.28
CA LEU A 19 -29.41 50.69 -12.71
C LEU A 19 -29.05 51.85 -13.64
N VAL A 20 -29.42 53.08 -13.29
CA VAL A 20 -29.04 54.30 -14.03
C VAL A 20 -27.53 54.50 -13.99
N ALA A 21 -26.94 54.31 -12.80
CA ALA A 21 -25.50 54.39 -12.58
C ALA A 21 -24.71 53.37 -13.42
N LEU A 22 -25.20 52.12 -13.49
CA LEU A 22 -24.64 51.08 -14.32
C LEU A 22 -24.75 51.42 -15.83
N ASN A 23 -25.86 52.05 -16.27
CA ASN A 23 -26.06 52.43 -17.65
C ASN A 23 -25.17 53.60 -18.05
N GLU A 24 -24.92 54.57 -17.18
CA GLU A 24 -23.97 55.66 -17.42
C GLU A 24 -22.51 55.12 -17.46
N GLY A 25 -22.19 54.19 -16.58
CA GLY A 25 -20.88 53.54 -16.49
C GLY A 25 -20.60 52.43 -17.53
N LYS A 26 -21.60 52.02 -18.33
CA LYS A 26 -21.52 50.87 -19.21
C LYS A 26 -20.29 50.87 -20.17
N ARG A 27 -19.90 52.03 -20.68
CA ARG A 27 -18.71 52.14 -21.53
C ARG A 27 -17.43 51.88 -20.77
N LEU A 28 -17.33 52.34 -19.54
CA LEU A 28 -16.16 52.13 -18.68
C LEU A 28 -16.09 50.68 -18.21
N ILE A 29 -17.22 50.08 -17.85
CA ILE A 29 -17.29 48.67 -17.49
C ILE A 29 -16.88 47.81 -18.70
N LEU A 30 -17.44 48.07 -19.89
CA LEU A 30 -17.18 47.27 -21.09
C LEU A 30 -15.73 47.41 -21.58
N TRP A 31 -15.20 48.64 -21.66
CA TRP A 31 -13.81 48.85 -22.07
C TRP A 31 -12.81 48.39 -21.01
N GLY A 32 -13.10 48.53 -19.71
CA GLY A 32 -12.28 48.03 -18.60
C GLY A 32 -12.19 46.51 -18.60
N THR A 33 -13.34 45.84 -18.71
CA THR A 33 -13.40 44.39 -18.79
C THR A 33 -12.70 43.86 -20.03
N LEU A 34 -12.94 44.50 -21.20
CA LEU A 34 -12.27 44.11 -22.44
C LEU A 34 -10.76 44.27 -22.36
N ALA A 35 -10.25 45.37 -21.80
CA ALA A 35 -8.82 45.61 -21.64
C ALA A 35 -8.16 44.56 -20.75
N ILE A 36 -8.79 44.20 -19.64
CA ILE A 36 -8.28 43.15 -18.74
C ILE A 36 -8.33 41.76 -19.40
N CYS A 37 -9.40 41.45 -20.16
CA CYS A 37 -9.49 40.19 -20.91
C CYS A 37 -8.40 40.11 -22.00
N VAL A 38 -8.12 41.18 -22.71
CA VAL A 38 -7.03 41.24 -23.71
C VAL A 38 -5.68 41.08 -23.03
N LEU A 39 -5.45 41.74 -21.89
CA LEU A 39 -4.21 41.63 -21.13
C LEU A 39 -4.03 40.20 -20.64
N ALA A 40 -5.08 39.58 -20.05
CA ALA A 40 -5.06 38.20 -19.61
C ALA A 40 -4.81 37.21 -20.74
N ALA A 41 -5.40 37.45 -21.92
CA ALA A 41 -5.14 36.67 -23.12
C ALA A 41 -3.67 36.79 -23.57
N LEU A 42 -3.11 38.02 -23.64
CA LEU A 42 -1.70 38.24 -23.99
C LEU A 42 -0.77 37.53 -22.98
N LEU A 43 -0.99 37.70 -21.69
CA LEU A 43 -0.21 37.00 -20.63
C LEU A 43 -0.33 35.49 -20.75
N SER A 44 -1.52 34.97 -21.06
CA SER A 44 -1.73 33.53 -21.25
C SER A 44 -0.97 32.97 -22.47
N PHE A 45 -0.67 33.79 -23.48
CA PHE A 45 0.17 33.38 -24.62
C PHE A 45 1.67 33.31 -24.28
N LEU A 46 2.13 34.04 -23.26
CA LEU A 46 3.53 33.98 -22.83
C LEU A 46 3.82 32.71 -22.02
N LEU A 47 2.79 32.06 -21.43
CA LEU A 47 3.00 30.81 -20.70
C LEU A 47 3.31 29.66 -21.68
N PRO A 48 4.32 28.83 -21.37
CA PRO A 48 4.66 27.68 -22.21
C PRO A 48 3.49 26.68 -22.25
N ASN A 49 3.32 26.02 -23.38
CA ASN A 49 2.36 24.92 -23.49
C ASN A 49 2.94 23.70 -22.80
N GLU A 50 2.13 23.01 -22.01
CA GLU A 50 2.47 21.73 -21.41
C GLU A 50 1.56 20.64 -21.96
N TYR A 51 2.17 19.50 -22.23
CA TYR A 51 1.53 18.30 -22.77
C TYR A 51 1.53 17.23 -21.70
N MET A 52 0.41 16.53 -21.54
CA MET A 52 0.23 15.49 -20.54
C MET A 52 0.21 14.13 -21.22
N ALA A 53 1.20 13.31 -20.91
CA ALA A 53 1.23 11.91 -21.32
C ALA A 53 0.80 11.05 -20.15
N ALA A 54 -0.09 10.08 -20.40
CA ALA A 54 -0.60 9.17 -19.41
C ALA A 54 -0.24 7.73 -19.77
N VAL A 55 0.06 6.92 -18.77
CA VAL A 55 0.25 5.49 -18.87
C VAL A 55 -0.65 4.79 -17.84
N GLN A 56 -1.24 3.66 -18.23
CA GLN A 56 -2.08 2.87 -17.35
C GLN A 56 -1.43 1.53 -17.03
N LEU A 57 -1.45 1.18 -15.74
CA LEU A 57 -0.87 -0.04 -15.20
C LEU A 57 -1.95 -0.85 -14.49
N LEU A 58 -1.87 -2.17 -14.65
CA LEU A 58 -2.58 -3.09 -13.77
C LEU A 58 -1.76 -3.33 -12.51
N PRO A 59 -2.32 -3.15 -11.31
CA PRO A 59 -1.65 -3.59 -10.10
C PRO A 59 -1.41 -5.10 -10.17
N PRO A 60 -0.33 -5.61 -9.59
CA PRO A 60 -0.10 -7.04 -9.54
C PRO A 60 -1.30 -7.71 -8.87
N LYS A 61 -1.80 -8.76 -9.50
CA LYS A 61 -2.79 -9.61 -8.82
C LYS A 61 -2.11 -10.16 -7.58
N GLU A 62 -2.82 -10.13 -6.46
CA GLU A 62 -2.44 -10.95 -5.32
C GLU A 62 -2.52 -12.42 -5.75
N GLU A 63 -1.54 -12.90 -6.48
CA GLU A 63 -1.28 -14.33 -6.49
C GLU A 63 -0.84 -14.63 -5.07
N ARG A 64 -1.76 -15.19 -4.31
CA ARG A 64 -1.49 -15.81 -3.01
C ARG A 64 -0.53 -16.98 -3.25
N GLN A 65 0.72 -16.64 -3.62
CA GLN A 65 1.85 -17.56 -3.60
C GLN A 65 2.29 -17.72 -2.14
N GLY A 66 1.36 -18.19 -1.33
CA GLY A 66 1.62 -18.67 0.02
C GLY A 66 1.37 -20.14 -0.02
N PHE A 67 2.46 -20.94 -0.08
CA PHE A 67 2.42 -22.37 0.16
C PHE A 67 1.47 -22.71 1.28
N GLY A 68 0.61 -23.73 1.08
CA GLY A 68 -0.05 -24.55 2.10
C GLY A 68 -0.55 -23.88 3.38
N PHE A 69 0.13 -22.83 3.81
CA PHE A 69 -0.20 -22.05 4.99
C PHE A 69 -1.47 -21.20 4.82
N SER A 70 -1.66 -20.58 3.66
CA SER A 70 -2.93 -19.87 3.35
C SER A 70 -4.07 -20.84 3.12
N ASP A 71 -3.78 -22.02 2.58
CA ASP A 71 -4.77 -23.10 2.41
C ASP A 71 -5.04 -23.77 3.75
N LEU A 72 -4.03 -23.92 4.60
CA LEU A 72 -4.18 -24.39 5.97
C LEU A 72 -4.99 -23.40 6.82
N LEU A 73 -4.70 -22.09 6.71
CA LEU A 73 -5.48 -21.02 7.36
C LEU A 73 -6.92 -20.94 6.82
N SER A 74 -7.14 -21.21 5.54
CA SER A 74 -8.48 -21.21 4.94
C SER A 74 -9.31 -22.45 5.30
N ALA A 75 -8.65 -23.54 5.67
CA ALA A 75 -9.28 -24.76 6.19
C ALA A 75 -9.68 -24.63 7.66
N LEU A 76 -9.13 -23.66 8.40
CA LEU A 76 -9.55 -23.38 9.76
C LEU A 76 -10.82 -22.50 9.74
N PRO A 77 -11.86 -22.83 10.53
CA PRO A 77 -13.07 -22.01 10.65
C PRO A 77 -12.81 -20.75 11.50
N ILE A 78 -11.78 -20.02 11.18
CA ILE A 78 -11.48 -18.73 11.81
C ILE A 78 -12.22 -17.66 11.02
N PRO A 79 -13.08 -16.82 11.66
CA PRO A 79 -13.70 -15.69 10.98
C PRO A 79 -12.58 -14.90 10.33
N SER A 80 -12.66 -14.76 9.00
CA SER A 80 -11.67 -14.11 8.17
C SER A 80 -11.06 -12.92 8.92
N LEU A 81 -9.77 -13.01 9.25
CA LEU A 81 -9.02 -11.86 9.68
C LEU A 81 -9.13 -10.85 8.55
N ARG A 82 -9.94 -9.86 8.75
CA ARG A 82 -9.80 -8.60 8.06
C ARG A 82 -8.48 -8.04 8.55
N LEU A 83 -7.39 -8.44 7.89
CA LEU A 83 -6.17 -7.69 7.99
C LEU A 83 -6.55 -6.26 7.70
N GLY A 84 -6.35 -5.37 8.67
CA GLY A 84 -6.68 -3.97 8.51
C GLY A 84 -6.13 -3.48 7.19
N GLU A 85 -6.97 -2.79 6.44
CA GLU A 85 -6.70 -2.11 5.18
C GLU A 85 -5.50 -1.16 5.29
N LYS A 86 -4.29 -1.69 5.30
CA LYS A 86 -3.08 -0.87 5.22
C LYS A 86 -2.20 -1.40 4.10
N GLY A 87 -2.45 -0.83 2.91
CA GLY A 87 -1.61 -0.97 1.74
C GLY A 87 -2.05 -2.08 0.79
N THR A 88 -2.77 -1.71 -0.25
CA THR A 88 -3.00 -2.57 -1.40
C THR A 88 -1.69 -2.72 -2.22
N PRO A 89 -1.52 -3.77 -3.05
CA PRO A 89 -0.40 -3.83 -4.00
C PRO A 89 -0.26 -2.58 -4.85
N ALA A 90 -1.37 -1.90 -5.17
CA ALA A 90 -1.38 -0.62 -5.86
C ALA A 90 -0.69 0.48 -5.05
N ASP A 91 -0.89 0.54 -3.74
CA ASP A 91 -0.27 1.56 -2.87
C ASP A 91 1.26 1.41 -2.83
N ILE A 92 1.77 0.17 -2.89
CA ILE A 92 3.21 -0.10 -2.95
C ILE A 92 3.79 0.44 -4.27
N PHE A 93 3.10 0.24 -5.40
CA PHE A 93 3.53 0.76 -6.70
C PHE A 93 3.50 2.29 -6.73
N ILE A 94 2.44 2.91 -6.20
CA ILE A 94 2.33 4.36 -6.07
C ILE A 94 3.45 4.92 -5.18
N ALA A 95 3.70 4.29 -4.03
CA ALA A 95 4.79 4.69 -3.13
C ALA A 95 6.17 4.57 -3.80
N THR A 96 6.39 3.50 -4.59
CA THR A 96 7.62 3.30 -5.34
C THR A 96 7.81 4.37 -6.41
N LEU A 97 6.78 4.67 -7.21
CA LEU A 97 6.80 5.72 -8.23
C LEU A 97 7.05 7.11 -7.61
N LYS A 98 6.49 7.39 -6.44
CA LYS A 98 6.70 8.65 -5.69
C LYS A 98 8.01 8.65 -4.89
N SER A 99 8.76 7.56 -4.86
CA SER A 99 9.97 7.44 -4.06
C SER A 99 11.06 8.41 -4.53
N ARG A 100 11.91 8.83 -3.58
CA ARG A 100 13.06 9.69 -3.87
C ARG A 100 14.03 9.03 -4.84
N GLY A 101 14.21 7.70 -4.76
CA GLY A 101 15.12 6.97 -5.63
C GLY A 101 14.71 7.02 -7.10
N VAL A 102 13.42 6.78 -7.38
CA VAL A 102 12.88 6.85 -8.76
C VAL A 102 12.93 8.29 -9.29
N ARG A 103 12.54 9.29 -8.48
CA ARG A 103 12.62 10.70 -8.89
C ARG A 103 14.05 11.16 -9.18
N ARG A 104 15.03 10.72 -8.37
CA ARG A 104 16.44 11.02 -8.61
C ARG A 104 16.89 10.45 -9.95
N GLN A 105 16.60 9.18 -10.22
CA GLN A 105 16.97 8.53 -11.48
C GLN A 105 16.34 9.25 -12.68
N MET A 106 15.06 9.66 -12.56
CA MET A 106 14.38 10.46 -13.60
C MET A 106 15.07 11.80 -13.84
N VAL A 107 15.53 12.48 -12.77
CA VAL A 107 16.25 13.75 -12.86
C VAL A 107 17.57 13.57 -13.60
N GLU A 108 18.30 12.51 -13.31
CA GLU A 108 19.58 12.17 -13.95
C GLU A 108 19.37 11.77 -15.42
N ASP A 109 18.46 10.82 -15.72
CA ASP A 109 18.29 10.23 -17.04
C ASP A 109 17.75 11.23 -18.09
N PHE A 110 16.97 12.24 -17.65
CA PHE A 110 16.41 13.27 -18.52
C PHE A 110 17.06 14.64 -18.38
N ASP A 111 18.16 14.76 -17.63
CA ASP A 111 18.89 16.03 -17.36
C ASP A 111 17.94 17.17 -16.93
N LEU A 112 17.06 16.84 -15.98
CA LEU A 112 15.99 17.73 -15.56
C LEU A 112 16.49 18.97 -14.80
N MET A 113 17.68 18.92 -14.18
CA MET A 113 18.28 20.08 -13.52
C MET A 113 18.51 21.23 -14.52
N ASN A 114 19.20 20.94 -15.62
CA ASN A 114 19.45 21.92 -16.67
C ASN A 114 18.15 22.41 -17.30
N ARG A 115 17.19 21.51 -17.44
CA ARG A 115 15.93 21.79 -18.11
C ARG A 115 14.99 22.66 -17.26
N TYR A 116 14.91 22.41 -15.98
CA TYR A 116 14.10 23.22 -15.06
C TYR A 116 14.84 24.49 -14.62
N GLY A 117 16.14 24.59 -14.94
CA GLY A 117 16.97 25.75 -14.60
C GLY A 117 17.22 25.86 -13.08
N VAL A 118 17.33 24.71 -12.41
CA VAL A 118 17.59 24.64 -10.97
C VAL A 118 19.01 24.13 -10.68
N GLU A 119 19.62 24.63 -9.62
CA GLU A 119 20.98 24.26 -9.23
C GLU A 119 21.05 23.03 -8.35
N LEU A 120 19.96 22.74 -7.60
CA LEU A 120 19.90 21.63 -6.66
C LEU A 120 19.07 20.49 -7.22
N GLU A 121 19.55 19.28 -7.04
CA GLU A 121 18.83 18.04 -7.38
C GLU A 121 17.49 17.93 -6.62
N SER A 122 17.45 18.40 -5.37
CA SER A 122 16.23 18.44 -4.56
C SER A 122 15.11 19.24 -5.22
N ASP A 123 15.47 20.40 -5.78
CA ASP A 123 14.51 21.31 -6.42
C ASP A 123 14.01 20.72 -7.74
N ALA A 124 14.90 20.06 -8.49
CA ALA A 124 14.51 19.33 -9.71
C ALA A 124 13.53 18.19 -9.39
N MET A 125 13.74 17.44 -8.28
CA MET A 125 12.84 16.39 -7.83
C MET A 125 11.49 16.94 -7.35
N GLU A 126 11.46 18.13 -6.76
CA GLU A 126 10.22 18.80 -6.33
C GLU A 126 9.40 19.23 -7.54
N VAL A 127 10.01 19.94 -8.49
CA VAL A 127 9.37 20.34 -9.75
C VAL A 127 8.85 19.13 -10.53
N LEU A 128 9.64 18.04 -10.60
CA LEU A 128 9.20 16.79 -11.21
C LEU A 128 7.99 16.21 -10.48
N GLY A 129 7.99 16.26 -9.14
CA GLY A 129 6.86 15.81 -8.31
C GLY A 129 5.56 16.57 -8.58
N GLU A 130 5.64 17.90 -8.82
CA GLU A 130 4.47 18.73 -9.19
C GLU A 130 3.97 18.46 -10.61
N LYS A 131 4.86 18.04 -11.50
CA LYS A 131 4.56 17.68 -12.89
C LYS A 131 4.16 16.25 -13.10
N THR A 132 4.23 15.41 -12.05
CA THR A 132 3.89 13.99 -12.10
C THR A 132 2.74 13.68 -11.17
N THR A 133 1.65 13.16 -11.70
CA THR A 133 0.49 12.70 -10.93
C THR A 133 0.40 11.18 -11.00
N VAL A 134 0.21 10.52 -9.86
CA VAL A 134 0.00 9.07 -9.78
C VAL A 134 -1.22 8.82 -8.92
N GLU A 135 -2.24 8.23 -9.51
CA GLU A 135 -3.53 7.98 -8.87
C GLU A 135 -4.07 6.59 -9.24
N THR A 136 -4.95 6.07 -8.39
CA THR A 136 -5.70 4.86 -8.69
C THR A 136 -7.04 5.26 -9.32
N SER A 137 -7.38 4.67 -10.46
CA SER A 137 -8.67 4.90 -11.10
C SER A 137 -9.80 4.15 -10.36
N GLU A 138 -11.06 4.47 -10.68
CA GLU A 138 -12.23 3.79 -10.11
C GLU A 138 -12.26 2.29 -10.45
N GLU A 139 -11.65 1.89 -11.56
CA GLU A 139 -11.52 0.48 -11.97
C GLU A 139 -10.36 -0.25 -11.29
N GLY A 140 -9.60 0.42 -10.41
CA GLY A 140 -8.48 -0.15 -9.68
C GLY A 140 -7.17 -0.21 -10.48
N THR A 141 -7.08 0.43 -11.65
CA THR A 141 -5.83 0.60 -12.41
C THR A 141 -5.04 1.79 -11.86
N ILE A 142 -3.73 1.76 -12.02
CA ILE A 142 -2.86 2.88 -11.65
C ILE A 142 -2.64 3.73 -12.90
N VAL A 143 -2.94 5.01 -12.79
CA VAL A 143 -2.69 6.00 -13.85
C VAL A 143 -1.53 6.88 -13.43
N LEU A 144 -0.49 6.93 -14.26
CA LEU A 144 0.64 7.83 -14.12
C LEU A 144 0.56 8.87 -15.23
N GLU A 145 0.50 10.14 -14.85
CA GLU A 145 0.48 11.29 -15.76
C GLU A 145 1.75 12.12 -15.59
N VAL A 146 2.38 12.48 -16.69
CA VAL A 146 3.59 13.32 -16.71
C VAL A 146 3.35 14.53 -17.62
N LEU A 147 3.62 15.71 -17.08
CA LEU A 147 3.55 16.98 -17.79
C LEU A 147 4.95 17.42 -18.27
N ASP A 148 5.08 17.71 -19.55
CA ASP A 148 6.28 18.36 -20.11
C ASP A 148 5.92 19.32 -21.23
N THR A 149 6.85 20.22 -21.57
CA THR A 149 6.71 21.15 -22.69
C THR A 149 6.86 20.50 -24.06
N ASP A 150 7.45 19.31 -24.12
CA ASP A 150 7.63 18.49 -25.31
C ASP A 150 6.76 17.21 -25.21
N PRO A 151 5.82 16.99 -26.14
CA PRO A 151 4.93 15.84 -26.10
C PRO A 151 5.65 14.49 -26.22
N GLN A 152 6.73 14.43 -27.02
CA GLN A 152 7.51 13.19 -27.18
C GLN A 152 8.24 12.85 -25.89
N ARG A 153 8.78 13.86 -25.21
CA ARG A 153 9.46 13.67 -23.95
C ARG A 153 8.51 13.34 -22.81
N ALA A 154 7.32 13.98 -22.74
CA ALA A 154 6.30 13.62 -21.76
C ALA A 154 5.98 12.13 -21.84
N ALA A 155 5.77 11.58 -23.04
CA ALA A 155 5.54 10.16 -23.25
C ALA A 155 6.77 9.30 -22.91
N ALA A 156 7.97 9.74 -23.29
CA ALA A 156 9.21 9.05 -22.96
C ALA A 156 9.43 8.98 -21.44
N MET A 157 9.20 10.08 -20.72
CA MET A 157 9.30 10.13 -19.26
C MET A 157 8.27 9.23 -18.59
N ALA A 158 7.01 9.24 -19.03
CA ALA A 158 5.97 8.38 -18.49
C ALA A 158 6.32 6.89 -18.67
N ASN A 159 6.77 6.48 -19.85
CA ASN A 159 7.20 5.10 -20.12
C ASN A 159 8.47 4.74 -19.33
N HIS A 160 9.39 5.68 -19.16
CA HIS A 160 10.61 5.46 -18.37
C HIS A 160 10.32 5.27 -16.89
N TYR A 161 9.35 5.99 -16.33
CA TYR A 161 8.86 5.75 -14.96
C TYR A 161 8.46 4.30 -14.75
N ILE A 162 7.81 3.68 -15.76
CA ILE A 162 7.40 2.29 -15.68
C ILE A 162 8.61 1.34 -15.73
N ALA A 163 9.59 1.64 -16.56
CA ALA A 163 10.84 0.86 -16.60
C ALA A 163 11.59 0.94 -15.26
N LEU A 164 11.63 2.12 -14.62
CA LEU A 164 12.21 2.30 -13.30
C LEU A 164 11.41 1.58 -12.20
N LEU A 165 10.07 1.61 -12.28
CA LEU A 165 9.21 0.86 -11.36
C LEU A 165 9.51 -0.65 -11.47
N ASP A 166 9.53 -1.20 -12.68
CA ASP A 166 9.80 -2.62 -12.91
C ASP A 166 11.19 -3.03 -12.42
N SER A 167 12.22 -2.25 -12.75
CA SER A 167 13.59 -2.50 -12.30
C SER A 167 13.74 -2.41 -10.79
N THR A 168 13.09 -1.42 -10.16
CA THR A 168 13.11 -1.25 -8.71
C THR A 168 12.38 -2.38 -8.01
N ASN A 169 11.20 -2.76 -8.51
CA ASN A 169 10.42 -3.85 -7.94
C ASN A 169 11.16 -5.20 -8.07
N LYS A 170 11.75 -5.49 -9.24
CA LYS A 170 12.61 -6.65 -9.42
C LYS A 170 13.78 -6.68 -8.42
N ARG A 171 14.47 -5.57 -8.24
CA ARG A 171 15.57 -5.46 -7.30
C ARG A 171 15.14 -5.73 -5.85
N ILE A 172 13.98 -5.22 -5.45
CA ILE A 172 13.42 -5.45 -4.12
C ILE A 172 13.04 -6.92 -3.95
N SER A 173 12.29 -7.49 -4.90
CA SER A 173 11.87 -8.89 -4.88
C SER A 173 13.04 -9.84 -4.84
N GLN A 174 14.01 -9.67 -5.76
CA GLN A 174 15.23 -10.48 -5.80
C GLN A 174 16.07 -10.35 -4.52
N GLY A 175 16.18 -9.13 -3.97
CA GLY A 175 16.88 -8.89 -2.70
C GLY A 175 16.24 -9.64 -1.55
N THR A 176 14.93 -9.55 -1.41
CA THR A 176 14.17 -10.26 -0.37
C THR A 176 14.25 -11.77 -0.54
N ALA A 177 14.09 -12.27 -1.77
CA ALA A 177 14.22 -13.71 -2.07
C ALA A 177 15.64 -14.23 -1.79
N ALA A 178 16.68 -13.47 -2.11
CA ALA A 178 18.07 -13.85 -1.83
C ALA A 178 18.38 -13.89 -0.32
N GLU A 179 17.78 -12.99 0.47
CA GLU A 179 17.89 -13.02 1.94
C GLU A 179 17.15 -14.21 2.54
N ARG A 180 15.91 -14.47 2.06
CA ARG A 180 15.15 -15.66 2.43
C ARG A 180 15.94 -16.96 2.10
N LEU A 181 16.50 -17.03 0.92
CA LEU A 181 17.33 -18.19 0.47
C LEU A 181 18.53 -18.43 1.40
N ARG A 182 19.24 -17.35 1.79
CA ARG A 182 20.36 -17.46 2.73
C ARG A 182 19.91 -17.96 4.11
N PHE A 183 18.79 -17.45 4.61
CA PHE A 183 18.20 -17.87 5.87
C PHE A 183 17.78 -19.35 5.83
N ILE A 184 17.07 -19.77 4.77
CA ILE A 184 16.64 -21.17 4.60
C ILE A 184 17.85 -22.11 4.52
N ARG A 185 18.89 -21.76 3.80
CA ARG A 185 20.13 -22.57 3.71
C ARG A 185 20.83 -22.72 5.07
N HIS A 186 20.83 -21.66 5.85
CA HIS A 186 21.34 -21.74 7.22
C HIS A 186 20.52 -22.70 8.08
N LEU A 187 19.18 -22.63 7.98
CA LEU A 187 18.30 -23.57 8.67
C LEU A 187 18.51 -25.00 8.17
N LEU A 188 18.61 -25.23 6.87
CA LEU A 188 18.88 -26.56 6.30
C LEU A 188 20.12 -27.18 6.89
N THR A 189 21.23 -26.43 7.00
CA THR A 189 22.46 -26.93 7.61
C THR A 189 22.25 -27.33 9.08
N GLN A 190 21.52 -26.51 9.85
CA GLN A 190 21.24 -26.81 11.25
C GLN A 190 20.31 -28.03 11.44
N GLU A 191 19.34 -28.17 10.55
CA GLU A 191 18.37 -29.26 10.64
C GLU A 191 18.94 -30.57 10.10
N ASP A 192 19.90 -30.52 9.20
CA ASP A 192 20.65 -31.72 8.72
C ASP A 192 21.48 -32.33 9.85
N ASP A 193 22.22 -31.51 10.61
CA ASP A 193 22.97 -31.94 11.81
C ASP A 193 22.04 -32.58 12.85
N LYS A 194 20.84 -32.00 13.05
CA LYS A 194 19.85 -32.54 13.97
C LYS A 194 19.28 -33.88 13.48
N LEU A 195 18.97 -33.98 12.18
CA LEU A 195 18.46 -35.22 11.58
C LEU A 195 19.46 -36.35 11.75
N GLU A 196 20.75 -36.08 11.47
CA GLU A 196 21.83 -37.07 11.68
C GLU A 196 21.92 -37.51 13.11
N THR A 197 21.81 -36.58 14.07
CA THR A 197 21.81 -36.88 15.51
C THR A 197 20.65 -37.79 15.87
N VAL A 198 19.42 -37.40 15.52
CA VAL A 198 18.20 -38.17 15.89
C VAL A 198 18.17 -39.52 15.20
N MET A 199 18.68 -39.66 13.97
CA MET A 199 18.82 -40.93 13.28
C MET A 199 19.83 -41.84 13.96
N THR A 200 20.94 -41.30 14.44
CA THR A 200 21.98 -42.01 15.17
C THR A 200 21.40 -42.51 16.52
N ASP A 201 20.69 -41.66 17.24
CA ASP A 201 20.03 -42.00 18.50
C ASP A 201 19.01 -43.16 18.32
N LEU A 202 18.21 -43.06 17.23
CA LEU A 202 17.25 -44.15 16.91
C LEU A 202 17.98 -45.44 16.55
N GLN A 203 19.06 -45.42 15.79
CA GLN A 203 19.85 -46.59 15.43
C GLN A 203 20.51 -47.22 16.66
N GLN A 204 21.07 -46.40 17.56
CA GLN A 204 21.66 -46.88 18.79
C GLN A 204 20.59 -47.52 19.70
N PHE A 205 19.43 -46.88 19.84
CA PHE A 205 18.31 -47.43 20.60
C PHE A 205 17.84 -48.77 20.05
N GLN A 206 17.71 -48.91 18.73
CA GLN A 206 17.34 -50.15 18.06
C GLN A 206 18.36 -51.25 18.28
N ALA A 207 19.65 -50.92 18.30
CA ALA A 207 20.73 -51.88 18.54
C ALA A 207 20.77 -52.34 20.01
N GLU A 208 20.54 -51.45 20.95
CA GLU A 208 20.57 -51.76 22.39
C GLU A 208 19.34 -52.59 22.86
N HIS A 209 18.17 -52.34 22.29
CA HIS A 209 16.92 -52.91 22.75
C HIS A 209 16.30 -53.97 21.84
N ASN A 210 16.94 -54.30 20.69
CA ASN A 210 16.38 -55.22 19.65
C ASN A 210 14.93 -54.91 19.29
N ALA A 211 14.55 -53.63 19.27
CA ALA A 211 13.19 -53.17 19.12
C ALA A 211 12.77 -53.13 17.64
N ILE A 212 12.22 -54.27 17.14
CA ILE A 212 11.90 -54.37 15.70
C ILE A 212 10.41 -54.19 15.38
N ALA A 213 9.49 -54.31 16.34
CA ALA A 213 8.04 -54.23 16.06
C ALA A 213 7.29 -53.48 17.16
N ILE A 214 6.88 -52.29 16.84
CA ILE A 214 5.92 -51.53 17.65
C ILE A 214 4.58 -51.57 16.95
N GLU A 215 3.53 -51.85 17.69
CA GLU A 215 2.15 -52.05 17.23
C GLU A 215 1.63 -50.87 16.38
N ASP A 216 0.74 -51.17 15.43
CA ASP A 216 0.19 -50.18 14.48
C ASP A 216 -0.50 -48.97 15.16
N GLN A 217 -0.99 -49.16 16.38
CA GLN A 217 -1.57 -48.07 17.18
C GLN A 217 -0.53 -47.03 17.61
N ALA A 218 0.63 -47.45 18.04
CA ALA A 218 1.72 -46.51 18.36
C ALA A 218 2.14 -45.70 17.15
N ARG A 219 2.20 -46.34 15.98
CA ARG A 219 2.54 -45.69 14.71
C ARG A 219 1.53 -44.61 14.33
N ALA A 220 0.22 -44.86 14.49
CA ALA A 220 -0.82 -43.88 14.18
C ALA A 220 -0.70 -42.63 15.06
N VAL A 221 -0.44 -42.81 16.38
CA VAL A 221 -0.22 -41.69 17.31
C VAL A 221 1.03 -40.89 16.94
N ILE A 222 2.12 -41.57 16.57
CA ILE A 222 3.36 -40.94 16.13
C ILE A 222 3.13 -40.08 14.87
N VAL A 223 2.45 -40.65 13.85
CA VAL A 223 2.18 -39.92 12.59
C VAL A 223 1.34 -38.68 12.84
N THR A 224 0.34 -38.78 13.72
CA THR A 224 -0.50 -37.62 14.06
C THR A 224 0.29 -36.57 14.83
N ALA A 225 1.11 -36.99 15.81
CA ALA A 225 1.97 -36.08 16.56
C ALA A 225 3.02 -35.39 15.64
N ALA A 226 3.62 -36.14 14.70
CA ALA A 226 4.56 -35.58 13.74
C ALA A 226 3.91 -34.54 12.83
N LYS A 227 2.70 -34.80 12.33
CA LYS A 227 1.93 -33.84 11.55
C LYS A 227 1.66 -32.54 12.32
N MET A 228 1.14 -32.65 13.53
CA MET A 228 0.87 -31.49 14.39
C MET A 228 2.13 -30.70 14.72
N GLN A 229 3.25 -31.36 14.91
CA GLN A 229 4.53 -30.71 15.17
C GLN A 229 5.03 -29.94 13.92
N THR A 230 4.87 -30.51 12.73
CA THR A 230 5.20 -29.81 11.49
C THR A 230 4.35 -28.54 11.33
N GLU A 231 3.04 -28.65 11.56
CA GLU A 231 2.12 -27.51 11.52
C GLU A 231 2.54 -26.40 12.53
N ALA A 232 2.92 -26.79 13.76
CA ALA A 232 3.42 -25.84 14.75
C ALA A 232 4.71 -25.14 14.30
N MET A 233 5.64 -25.86 13.67
CA MET A 233 6.87 -25.29 13.13
C MET A 233 6.61 -24.35 11.97
N GLU A 234 5.68 -24.66 11.07
CA GLU A 234 5.25 -23.76 9.99
C GLU A 234 4.74 -22.44 10.55
N LEU A 235 3.91 -22.49 11.61
CA LEU A 235 3.38 -21.31 12.29
C LEU A 235 4.49 -20.46 12.92
N ASP A 236 5.47 -21.10 13.59
CA ASP A 236 6.60 -20.38 14.19
C ASP A 236 7.52 -19.75 13.15
N MET A 237 7.77 -20.46 12.04
CA MET A 237 8.54 -19.88 10.91
C MET A 237 7.82 -18.70 10.27
N ALA A 238 6.50 -18.81 10.06
CA ALA A 238 5.72 -17.69 9.54
C ALA A 238 5.77 -16.47 10.49
N ARG A 239 5.64 -16.70 11.80
CA ARG A 239 5.79 -15.66 12.82
C ARG A 239 7.17 -15.00 12.77
N LYS A 240 8.24 -15.79 12.76
CA LYS A 240 9.62 -15.29 12.66
C LYS A 240 9.89 -14.54 11.36
N SER A 241 9.30 -14.97 10.25
CA SER A 241 9.40 -14.27 8.97
C SER A 241 8.75 -12.89 9.01
N LEU A 242 7.58 -12.75 9.68
CA LEU A 242 6.93 -11.44 9.87
C LEU A 242 7.78 -10.51 10.76
N LEU A 243 8.33 -11.02 11.84
CA LEU A 243 9.25 -10.26 12.71
C LEU A 243 10.50 -9.82 11.96
N ALA A 244 11.08 -10.70 11.15
CA ALA A 244 12.25 -10.37 10.31
C ALA A 244 11.93 -9.34 9.21
N SER A 245 10.66 -9.23 8.80
CA SER A 245 10.20 -8.19 7.87
C SER A 245 9.96 -6.82 8.54
N GLY A 246 10.22 -6.72 9.86
CA GLY A 246 10.11 -5.45 10.60
C GLY A 246 8.75 -5.20 11.25
N LEU A 247 7.87 -6.21 11.33
CA LEU A 247 6.66 -6.10 12.14
C LEU A 247 7.00 -6.25 13.62
N ASP A 248 6.27 -5.51 14.47
CA ASP A 248 6.42 -5.55 15.92
C ASP A 248 5.72 -6.81 16.50
N GLU A 249 6.20 -7.30 17.66
CA GLU A 249 5.57 -8.41 18.40
C GLU A 249 4.11 -8.11 18.78
N ASP A 250 3.77 -6.84 18.96
CA ASP A 250 2.41 -6.39 19.27
C ASP A 250 1.44 -6.37 18.07
N HIS A 251 1.93 -6.63 16.88
CA HIS A 251 1.12 -6.62 15.67
C HIS A 251 0.10 -7.76 15.66
N ASP A 252 -1.16 -7.48 15.31
CA ASP A 252 -2.28 -8.43 15.36
C ASP A 252 -1.99 -9.77 14.64
N LYS A 253 -1.31 -9.73 13.50
CA LYS A 253 -0.88 -10.92 12.75
C LYS A 253 0.11 -11.78 13.52
N VAL A 254 1.06 -11.15 14.20
CA VAL A 254 2.08 -11.85 14.98
C VAL A 254 1.43 -12.53 16.18
N LYS A 255 0.55 -11.82 16.89
CA LYS A 255 -0.23 -12.35 18.00
C LYS A 255 -1.13 -13.53 17.61
N GLN A 256 -1.75 -13.44 16.43
CA GLN A 256 -2.58 -14.54 15.95
C GLN A 256 -1.77 -15.81 15.67
N LEU A 257 -0.66 -15.70 14.93
CA LEU A 257 0.21 -16.85 14.66
C LEU A 257 0.76 -17.46 15.97
N GLU A 258 1.02 -16.63 16.96
CA GLU A 258 1.41 -17.09 18.29
C GLU A 258 0.29 -17.85 19.00
N GLN A 259 -0.95 -17.39 18.93
CA GLN A 259 -2.10 -18.10 19.49
C GLN A 259 -2.30 -19.46 18.81
N GLU A 260 -2.26 -19.51 17.48
CA GLU A 260 -2.39 -20.76 16.72
C GLU A 260 -1.23 -21.73 17.03
N PHE A 261 -0.01 -21.23 17.11
CA PHE A 261 1.15 -22.01 17.54
C PHE A 261 0.94 -22.60 18.94
N ASN A 262 0.46 -21.81 19.90
CA ASN A 262 0.20 -22.26 21.26
C ASN A 262 -0.89 -23.33 21.28
N ILE A 263 -1.94 -23.24 20.49
CA ILE A 263 -2.99 -24.26 20.35
C ILE A 263 -2.38 -25.58 19.86
N ARG A 264 -1.51 -25.56 18.84
CA ARG A 264 -0.83 -26.76 18.34
C ARG A 264 0.10 -27.37 19.40
N GLN A 265 0.82 -26.54 20.14
CA GLN A 265 1.66 -27.00 21.26
C GLN A 265 0.83 -27.68 22.35
N GLN A 266 -0.33 -27.15 22.73
CA GLN A 266 -1.23 -27.74 23.70
C GLN A 266 -1.77 -29.10 23.21
N ALA A 267 -2.15 -29.22 21.93
CA ALA A 267 -2.59 -30.49 21.35
C ALA A 267 -1.48 -31.57 21.40
N LEU A 268 -0.22 -31.18 21.15
CA LEU A 268 0.92 -32.08 21.28
C LEU A 268 1.14 -32.56 22.72
N ILE A 269 0.95 -31.69 23.72
CA ILE A 269 1.02 -32.05 25.14
C ILE A 269 -0.08 -33.08 25.48
N PHE A 270 -1.30 -32.87 24.95
CA PHE A 270 -2.40 -33.81 25.16
C PHE A 270 -2.11 -35.20 24.56
N LEU A 271 -1.59 -35.25 23.33
CA LEU A 271 -1.18 -36.54 22.71
C LEU A 271 -0.08 -37.23 23.49
N ARG A 272 0.81 -36.51 24.16
CA ARG A 272 1.88 -37.02 24.97
C ARG A 272 1.39 -37.56 26.33
N ASP A 273 0.62 -36.78 27.06
CA ASP A 273 0.29 -36.97 28.47
C ASP A 273 -1.14 -37.50 28.69
N GLY A 274 -2.00 -37.45 27.69
CA GLY A 274 -3.40 -37.89 27.78
C GLY A 274 -4.29 -36.95 28.60
N ALA A 275 -5.28 -37.50 29.30
CA ALA A 275 -6.24 -36.71 30.07
C ALA A 275 -5.62 -35.87 31.21
N GLU A 276 -4.40 -36.17 31.65
CA GLU A 276 -3.67 -35.32 32.60
C GLU A 276 -3.26 -33.98 31.94
N GLY A 277 -3.17 -33.92 30.59
CA GLY A 277 -2.99 -32.69 29.80
C GLY A 277 -4.28 -31.90 29.59
N GLU A 278 -5.45 -32.49 29.87
CA GLU A 278 -6.75 -31.86 29.62
C GLU A 278 -7.01 -30.62 30.48
N GLN A 279 -6.36 -30.51 31.64
CA GLN A 279 -6.45 -29.31 32.49
C GLN A 279 -5.77 -28.06 31.87
N ILE A 280 -4.94 -28.25 30.85
CA ILE A 280 -4.19 -27.16 30.17
C ILE A 280 -4.99 -26.60 29.00
N ILE A 281 -5.95 -27.34 28.43
CA ILE A 281 -6.76 -26.96 27.28
C ILE A 281 -8.09 -26.34 27.78
N SER A 282 -7.99 -25.20 28.45
CA SER A 282 -9.17 -24.47 28.95
C SER A 282 -9.66 -23.36 28.04
N ASP A 283 -9.01 -23.15 26.86
CA ASP A 283 -9.37 -22.09 25.97
C ASP A 283 -10.52 -22.52 25.04
N PRO A 284 -11.65 -21.74 24.97
CA PRO A 284 -12.76 -22.01 24.06
C PRO A 284 -12.36 -22.08 22.56
N ALA A 285 -11.25 -21.46 22.18
CA ALA A 285 -10.72 -21.51 20.82
C ALA A 285 -10.15 -22.89 20.44
N SER A 286 -9.88 -23.77 21.42
CA SER A 286 -9.36 -25.14 21.22
C SER A 286 -10.45 -26.21 21.12
N GLU A 287 -11.74 -25.83 21.24
CA GLU A 287 -12.88 -26.76 21.19
C GLU A 287 -12.93 -27.68 19.94
N PRO A 288 -12.65 -27.22 18.71
CA PRO A 288 -12.66 -28.10 17.55
C PRO A 288 -11.63 -29.21 17.60
N TYR A 289 -10.46 -28.95 18.19
CA TYR A 289 -9.40 -29.97 18.38
C TYR A 289 -9.67 -30.89 19.51
N ARG A 290 -10.37 -30.42 20.54
CA ARG A 290 -10.82 -31.21 21.66
C ARG A 290 -11.82 -32.29 21.24
N LEU A 291 -12.72 -31.98 20.29
CA LEU A 291 -13.67 -32.94 19.72
C LEU A 291 -12.98 -34.02 18.87
N GLU A 292 -12.01 -33.65 18.03
CA GLU A 292 -11.21 -34.62 17.25
C GLU A 292 -10.37 -35.53 18.13
N LEU A 293 -9.84 -35.06 19.26
CA LEU A 293 -9.03 -35.82 20.19
C LEU A 293 -9.86 -36.62 21.20
N GLN A 294 -11.12 -36.26 21.48
CA GLN A 294 -12.04 -36.97 22.39
C GLN A 294 -12.65 -38.23 21.80
N GLU A 295 -12.64 -38.44 20.48
CA GLU A 295 -13.14 -39.69 19.87
C GLU A 295 -12.15 -40.85 20.04
N ASN A 296 -11.77 -41.17 21.27
CA ASN A 296 -11.27 -42.46 21.78
C ASN A 296 -10.30 -43.28 20.90
N LEU A 297 -9.62 -42.69 19.93
CA LEU A 297 -8.80 -43.44 18.98
C LEU A 297 -7.31 -43.53 19.34
N PHE A 298 -6.82 -42.73 20.30
CA PHE A 298 -5.40 -42.64 20.58
C PHE A 298 -5.08 -43.00 22.03
N LEU A 299 -4.31 -44.06 22.23
CA LEU A 299 -3.67 -44.34 23.50
C LEU A 299 -2.60 -43.25 23.75
N PRO A 300 -2.64 -42.53 24.91
CA PRO A 300 -1.61 -41.57 25.25
C PRO A 300 -0.23 -42.21 25.22
N LEU A 301 0.77 -41.56 24.69
CA LEU A 301 2.15 -42.06 24.62
C LEU A 301 2.65 -42.53 25.99
N ARG A 302 2.17 -41.91 27.09
CA ARG A 302 2.51 -42.26 28.48
C ARG A 302 2.02 -43.64 28.93
N LYS A 303 1.00 -44.19 28.29
CA LYS A 303 0.48 -45.56 28.63
C LYS A 303 1.21 -46.70 27.94
N ILE A 304 2.08 -46.39 26.98
CA ILE A 304 2.91 -47.38 26.28
C ILE A 304 4.09 -47.77 27.19
N PRO A 305 4.49 -49.04 27.21
CA PRO A 305 5.68 -49.47 27.95
C PRO A 305 6.88 -48.54 27.66
N LYS A 306 7.69 -48.26 28.67
CA LYS A 306 8.74 -47.25 28.62
C LYS A 306 9.65 -47.38 27.36
N VAL A 307 10.06 -48.58 27.00
CA VAL A 307 10.89 -48.86 25.82
C VAL A 307 10.14 -48.52 24.50
N ALA A 308 8.87 -48.88 24.41
CA ALA A 308 8.05 -48.56 23.26
C ALA A 308 7.79 -47.06 23.17
N GLN A 309 7.66 -46.37 24.30
CA GLN A 309 7.51 -44.92 24.36
C GLN A 309 8.77 -44.20 23.91
N GLU A 310 9.96 -44.62 24.35
CA GLU A 310 11.22 -44.06 23.97
C GLU A 310 11.48 -44.27 22.45
N TYR A 311 11.22 -45.48 21.96
CA TYR A 311 11.28 -45.77 20.52
C TYR A 311 10.31 -44.91 19.71
N ALA A 312 9.05 -44.84 20.15
CA ALA A 312 8.04 -44.06 19.51
C ALA A 312 8.40 -42.55 19.47
N GLN A 313 9.05 -42.06 20.53
CA GLN A 313 9.55 -40.70 20.58
C GLN A 313 10.67 -40.46 19.55
N LEU A 314 11.65 -41.33 19.50
CA LEU A 314 12.76 -41.25 18.54
C LEU A 314 12.28 -41.35 17.08
N GLU A 315 11.37 -42.31 16.81
CA GLU A 315 10.78 -42.45 15.46
C GLU A 315 9.97 -41.20 15.07
N LYS A 316 9.16 -40.63 15.97
CA LYS A 316 8.47 -39.39 15.81
C LYS A 316 9.46 -38.24 15.48
N ASP A 317 10.54 -38.14 16.26
CA ASP A 317 11.50 -37.06 16.09
C ASP A 317 12.23 -37.18 14.73
N VAL A 318 12.54 -38.39 14.26
CA VAL A 318 13.06 -38.63 12.90
C VAL A 318 12.03 -38.22 11.84
N LEU A 319 10.75 -38.60 12.00
CA LEU A 319 9.68 -38.25 11.07
C LEU A 319 9.47 -36.71 10.98
N VAL A 320 9.42 -36.07 12.15
CA VAL A 320 9.32 -34.60 12.23
C VAL A 320 10.50 -33.94 11.54
N GLN A 321 11.72 -34.40 11.80
CA GLN A 321 12.92 -33.82 11.23
C GLN A 321 12.98 -34.01 9.71
N LYS A 322 12.57 -35.20 9.21
CA LYS A 322 12.46 -35.45 7.76
C LYS A 322 11.40 -34.57 7.10
N ALA A 323 10.22 -34.39 7.73
CA ALA A 323 9.15 -33.54 7.22
C ALA A 323 9.59 -32.07 7.18
N LEU A 324 10.30 -31.60 8.23
CA LEU A 324 10.86 -30.26 8.27
C LEU A 324 11.92 -30.05 7.17
N MET A 325 12.83 -31.02 7.00
CA MET A 325 13.84 -30.98 5.94
C MET A 325 13.18 -30.89 4.56
N GLN A 326 12.14 -31.68 4.30
CA GLN A 326 11.41 -31.66 3.05
C GLN A 326 10.73 -30.30 2.82
N LEU A 327 10.12 -29.71 3.84
CA LEU A 327 9.53 -28.37 3.79
C LEU A 327 10.59 -27.31 3.46
N LEU A 328 11.74 -27.35 4.15
CA LEU A 328 12.82 -26.38 3.92
C LEU A 328 13.42 -26.50 2.51
N LEU A 329 13.61 -27.73 1.98
CA LEU A 329 14.06 -27.94 0.61
C LEU A 329 13.06 -27.37 -0.42
N GLN A 330 11.77 -27.52 -0.15
CA GLN A 330 10.74 -26.95 -1.00
C GLN A 330 10.80 -25.42 -0.97
N GLN A 331 10.91 -24.83 0.24
CA GLN A 331 11.06 -23.38 0.40
C GLN A 331 12.36 -22.84 -0.23
N GLU A 332 13.45 -23.61 -0.18
CA GLU A 332 14.69 -23.28 -0.86
C GLU A 332 14.48 -23.20 -2.38
N ALA A 333 13.86 -24.23 -2.95
CA ALA A 333 13.59 -24.28 -4.39
C ALA A 333 12.76 -23.08 -4.87
N GLU A 334 11.75 -22.69 -4.10
CA GLU A 334 10.93 -21.52 -4.41
C GLU A 334 11.69 -20.22 -4.31
N SER A 335 12.41 -20.02 -3.21
CA SER A 335 13.21 -18.81 -3.02
C SER A 335 14.30 -18.70 -4.09
N LEU A 336 14.82 -19.83 -4.58
CA LEU A 336 15.76 -19.88 -5.69
C LEU A 336 15.10 -19.44 -7.00
N ILE A 337 13.89 -19.95 -7.30
CA ILE A 337 13.12 -19.56 -8.49
C ILE A 337 12.80 -18.08 -8.42
N GLU A 338 12.30 -17.59 -7.28
CA GLU A 338 11.96 -16.18 -7.10
C GLU A 338 13.17 -15.26 -7.22
N SER A 339 14.32 -15.63 -6.64
CA SER A 339 15.55 -14.86 -6.73
C SER A 339 16.14 -14.78 -8.14
N SER A 340 15.87 -15.78 -8.98
CA SER A 340 16.31 -15.84 -10.38
C SER A 340 15.27 -15.31 -11.38
N ASN A 341 14.06 -14.96 -10.89
CA ASN A 341 12.99 -14.49 -11.76
C ASN A 341 13.32 -13.11 -12.35
N THR A 342 13.41 -13.06 -13.68
CA THR A 342 13.66 -11.84 -14.47
C THR A 342 12.41 -11.31 -15.16
N THR A 343 11.28 -11.98 -14.99
CA THR A 343 10.01 -11.59 -15.63
C THR A 343 9.56 -10.22 -15.12
N SER A 344 8.97 -9.41 -16.02
CA SER A 344 8.39 -8.12 -15.63
C SER A 344 7.26 -8.33 -14.63
N THR A 345 7.34 -7.61 -13.53
CA THR A 345 6.31 -7.62 -12.48
C THR A 345 5.22 -6.59 -12.72
N VAL A 346 5.43 -5.70 -13.71
CA VAL A 346 4.54 -4.60 -14.06
C VAL A 346 3.80 -4.95 -15.34
N GLN A 347 2.48 -5.01 -15.30
CA GLN A 347 1.64 -5.18 -16.48
C GLN A 347 1.16 -3.80 -16.97
N VAL A 348 1.70 -3.38 -18.12
CA VAL A 348 1.28 -2.14 -18.79
C VAL A 348 0.01 -2.43 -19.58
N LEU A 349 -1.07 -1.73 -19.26
CA LEU A 349 -2.33 -1.83 -19.99
C LEU A 349 -2.24 -0.97 -21.26
N ASP A 350 -1.89 0.32 -21.08
CA ASP A 350 -1.71 1.27 -22.16
C ASP A 350 -0.39 2.02 -21.97
N PRO A 351 0.57 1.91 -22.90
CA PRO A 351 1.80 2.69 -22.87
C PRO A 351 1.51 4.15 -23.22
N ALA A 352 2.30 5.06 -22.64
CA ALA A 352 2.18 6.48 -22.95
C ALA A 352 2.55 6.75 -24.42
N THR A 353 1.66 7.45 -25.12
CA THR A 353 1.89 7.98 -26.46
C THR A 353 2.00 9.51 -26.43
N PRO A 354 2.75 10.13 -27.37
CA PRO A 354 2.84 11.57 -27.42
C PRO A 354 1.45 12.22 -27.61
N PRO A 355 1.04 13.09 -26.67
CA PRO A 355 -0.28 13.73 -26.76
C PRO A 355 -0.35 14.74 -27.90
N GLU A 356 -1.44 14.73 -28.64
CA GLU A 356 -1.68 15.68 -29.73
C GLU A 356 -2.17 17.04 -29.21
N LEU A 357 -2.86 17.03 -28.06
CA LEU A 357 -3.46 18.22 -27.49
C LEU A 357 -2.68 18.69 -26.24
N ARG A 358 -2.56 20.03 -26.11
CA ARG A 358 -1.99 20.64 -24.91
C ARG A 358 -2.91 20.46 -23.70
N ALA A 359 -2.36 20.12 -22.54
CA ALA A 359 -3.08 19.99 -21.28
C ALA A 359 -3.19 21.33 -20.54
N ARG A 360 -2.10 22.14 -20.54
CA ARG A 360 -2.01 23.44 -19.84
C ARG A 360 -1.31 24.48 -20.72
N PRO A 361 -1.56 25.79 -20.51
CA PRO A 361 -2.63 26.35 -19.68
C PRO A 361 -4.00 26.28 -20.39
N ARG A 362 -5.07 26.16 -19.65
CA ARG A 362 -6.45 26.26 -20.17
C ARG A 362 -6.77 27.74 -20.42
N ARG A 363 -6.28 28.29 -21.54
CA ARG A 363 -6.33 29.73 -21.88
C ARG A 363 -7.74 30.31 -21.79
N PHE A 364 -8.74 29.57 -22.27
CA PHE A 364 -10.13 30.00 -22.18
C PHE A 364 -10.56 30.25 -20.75
N LEU A 365 -10.20 29.34 -19.84
CA LEU A 365 -10.56 29.43 -18.42
C LEU A 365 -9.87 30.63 -17.75
N ILE A 366 -8.60 30.90 -18.07
CA ILE A 366 -7.84 32.04 -17.53
C ILE A 366 -8.53 33.35 -17.95
N VAL A 367 -8.85 33.49 -19.23
CA VAL A 367 -9.53 34.71 -19.78
C VAL A 367 -10.94 34.84 -19.21
N PHE A 368 -11.67 33.74 -19.08
CA PHE A 368 -13.02 33.74 -18.49
C PHE A 368 -13.02 34.18 -17.03
N VAL A 369 -12.15 33.61 -16.21
CA VAL A 369 -12.04 33.99 -14.79
C VAL A 369 -11.59 35.46 -14.67
N ALA A 370 -10.58 35.89 -15.45
CA ALA A 370 -10.16 37.28 -15.47
C ALA A 370 -11.30 38.22 -15.91
N GLY A 371 -12.11 37.80 -16.89
CA GLY A 371 -13.29 38.53 -17.34
C GLY A 371 -14.34 38.71 -16.26
N VAL A 372 -14.68 37.61 -15.53
CA VAL A 372 -15.65 37.65 -14.42
C VAL A 372 -15.14 38.57 -13.31
N LEU A 373 -13.88 38.38 -12.88
CA LEU A 373 -13.31 39.23 -11.82
C LEU A 373 -13.23 40.70 -12.20
N SER A 374 -12.84 40.99 -13.46
CA SER A 374 -12.77 42.36 -13.95
C SER A 374 -14.16 43.02 -14.09
N LEU A 375 -15.19 42.24 -14.42
CA LEU A 375 -16.56 42.73 -14.47
C LEU A 375 -17.03 43.16 -13.06
N PHE A 376 -16.80 42.29 -12.05
CA PHE A 376 -17.15 42.65 -10.66
C PHE A 376 -16.36 43.87 -10.17
N ALA A 377 -15.05 43.95 -10.47
CA ALA A 377 -14.21 45.06 -10.09
C ALA A 377 -14.65 46.38 -10.79
N SER A 378 -15.01 46.31 -12.05
CA SER A 378 -15.49 47.47 -12.81
C SER A 378 -16.85 47.99 -12.30
N ILE A 379 -17.76 47.08 -11.98
CA ILE A 379 -19.05 47.43 -11.36
C ILE A 379 -18.80 48.10 -10.03
N SER A 380 -17.99 47.46 -9.15
CA SER A 380 -17.69 48.00 -7.81
C SER A 380 -17.00 49.38 -7.93
N TYR A 381 -16.11 49.59 -8.90
CA TYR A 381 -15.47 50.90 -9.16
C TYR A 381 -16.46 51.98 -9.57
N VAL A 382 -17.41 51.68 -10.49
CA VAL A 382 -18.44 52.61 -10.93
C VAL A 382 -19.36 53.00 -9.77
N LEU A 383 -19.80 52.00 -8.97
CA LEU A 383 -20.63 52.26 -7.79
C LEU A 383 -19.88 53.05 -6.71
N GLY A 384 -18.63 52.69 -6.42
CA GLY A 384 -17.76 53.44 -5.52
C GLY A 384 -17.54 54.88 -5.91
N ARG A 385 -17.30 55.13 -7.22
CA ARG A 385 -17.14 56.49 -7.76
C ARG A 385 -18.39 57.37 -7.56
N ILE A 386 -19.56 56.80 -7.75
CA ILE A 386 -20.84 57.49 -7.54
C ILE A 386 -21.05 57.82 -6.09
N TYR A 387 -20.78 56.83 -5.21
CA TYR A 387 -20.89 57.01 -3.77
C TYR A 387 -19.95 58.11 -3.25
N VAL A 388 -18.69 58.10 -3.71
CA VAL A 388 -17.71 59.15 -3.34
C VAL A 388 -18.15 60.54 -3.87
N ARG A 389 -18.68 60.64 -5.09
CA ARG A 389 -19.23 61.92 -5.60
C ARG A 389 -20.42 62.42 -4.76
N ALA A 390 -21.33 61.51 -4.45
CA ALA A 390 -22.49 61.89 -3.61
C ALA A 390 -22.08 62.34 -2.21
N LEU A 391 -21.00 61.72 -1.63
CA LEU A 391 -20.43 62.17 -0.35
C LEU A 391 -19.75 63.56 -0.50
N TYR A 392 -19.03 63.80 -1.58
CA TYR A 392 -18.35 65.07 -1.79
C TYR A 392 -19.36 66.21 -2.01
N GLU A 393 -20.43 66.02 -2.76
CA GLU A 393 -21.53 67.00 -2.93
C GLU A 393 -22.24 67.28 -1.58
N ARG A 394 -22.47 66.30 -0.78
CA ARG A 394 -23.02 66.48 0.59
C ARG A 394 -22.08 67.27 1.50
N TRP A 395 -20.77 67.10 1.36
CA TRP A 395 -19.78 67.84 2.14
C TRP A 395 -19.70 69.31 1.72
N GLN A 396 -19.78 69.60 0.40
CA GLN A 396 -19.82 70.99 -0.08
C GLN A 396 -21.11 71.73 0.27
N THR A 397 -22.23 71.06 0.21
CA THR A 397 -23.53 71.68 0.57
C THR A 397 -23.74 71.84 2.09
N GLY A 398 -23.00 71.07 2.91
CA GLY A 398 -23.02 71.16 4.39
C GLY A 398 -22.14 72.28 4.96
N HIS A 399 -21.32 72.96 4.15
CA HIS A 399 -20.43 74.05 4.60
C HIS A 399 -20.87 75.45 4.11
N VAL A 400 -22.06 75.58 3.49
CA VAL A 400 -22.65 76.85 3.03
C VAL A 400 -23.98 77.07 3.75
N GLY A 401 -24.04 76.75 5.07
CA GLY A 401 -25.15 77.07 5.90
C GLY A 401 -24.69 77.67 7.23
#